data_75eb7a06c6c9e4f2922559777ab184a2
#
_entry.id   75eb7a06c6c9e4f2922559777ab184a2
#
_cell.length_a   1.000
_cell.length_b   1.000
_cell.length_c   1.000
_cell.angle_alpha   90.00
_cell.angle_beta   90.00
_cell.angle_gamma   90.00
#
_symmetry.space_group_name_H-M   'P 1'
#
loop_
_entity.id
_entity.type
_entity.pdbx_description
1 polymer ?
#
loop_
_entity_poly.entity_id
_entity_poly.type
_entity_poly.pdbx_seq_one_letter_code
_entity_poly.pdbx_strand_id
1 'polypeptide(L)'
;AEAAEETAEDDKERKFFKKKKDKKDEKIEELTDRLTRQMAEFDNFRKRTEKEKANMYAIGAKDIIEKILPVVDSFERGLATVENPEEDPFADGMNKVYKQFTTALDELGVTVIEAVGKEFDPNLHNAVMHVEDEEAGENIVVEEFLKGYMYKGSVVRHSMVKVAN
;
A
#
# COMPACT_ATOMS: atom_id res chain seq x y z
N ALA A 1 -33.30 -56.63 -54.20
CA ALA A 1 -31.98 -56.69 -53.51
C ALA A 1 -31.28 -55.32 -53.48
N GLU A 2 -31.33 -54.51 -54.53
CA GLU A 2 -30.72 -53.17 -54.62
C GLU A 2 -31.29 -52.12 -53.64
N ALA A 3 -32.58 -52.14 -53.37
CA ALA A 3 -33.21 -51.16 -52.44
C ALA A 3 -32.82 -51.38 -50.97
N ALA A 4 -32.37 -52.57 -50.59
CA ALA A 4 -31.93 -52.87 -49.21
C ALA A 4 -30.46 -52.51 -48.95
N GLU A 5 -29.62 -52.47 -49.98
CA GLU A 5 -28.26 -52.03 -49.88
C GLU A 5 -28.14 -50.49 -49.82
N GLU A 6 -28.94 -49.74 -50.58
CA GLU A 6 -28.97 -48.27 -50.59
C GLU A 6 -29.40 -47.72 -49.23
N THR A 7 -30.38 -48.38 -48.56
CA THR A 7 -30.83 -47.95 -47.21
C THR A 7 -29.78 -48.25 -46.11
N ALA A 8 -28.95 -49.28 -46.29
CA ALA A 8 -27.90 -49.65 -45.35
C ALA A 8 -26.66 -48.72 -45.47
N GLU A 9 -26.36 -48.22 -46.65
CA GLU A 9 -25.30 -47.26 -46.86
C GLU A 9 -25.69 -45.87 -46.34
N ASP A 10 -26.91 -45.38 -46.59
CA ASP A 10 -27.40 -44.11 -46.07
C ASP A 10 -27.44 -44.09 -44.52
N ASP A 11 -27.79 -45.20 -43.91
CA ASP A 11 -27.78 -45.36 -42.42
C ASP A 11 -26.36 -45.36 -41.84
N LYS A 12 -25.38 -45.91 -42.54
CA LYS A 12 -23.95 -45.92 -42.15
C LYS A 12 -23.36 -44.50 -42.29
N GLU A 13 -23.65 -43.76 -43.37
CA GLU A 13 -23.21 -42.39 -43.58
C GLU A 13 -23.82 -41.46 -42.51
N ARG A 14 -25.12 -41.57 -42.23
CA ARG A 14 -25.78 -40.78 -41.19
C ARG A 14 -25.18 -41.05 -39.81
N LYS A 15 -24.88 -42.28 -39.43
CA LYS A 15 -24.21 -42.64 -38.19
C LYS A 15 -22.78 -42.10 -38.12
N PHE A 16 -22.04 -42.10 -39.24
CA PHE A 16 -20.69 -41.56 -39.32
C PHE A 16 -20.68 -40.03 -39.18
N PHE A 17 -21.62 -39.34 -39.87
CA PHE A 17 -21.77 -37.90 -39.72
C PHE A 17 -22.21 -37.48 -38.32
N LYS A 18 -23.13 -38.20 -37.71
CA LYS A 18 -23.57 -37.97 -36.32
C LYS A 18 -22.40 -38.14 -35.34
N LYS A 19 -21.64 -39.22 -35.44
CA LYS A 19 -20.47 -39.49 -34.60
C LYS A 19 -19.34 -38.47 -34.78
N LYS A 20 -19.20 -37.89 -36.00
CA LYS A 20 -18.23 -36.87 -36.31
C LYS A 20 -18.70 -35.51 -35.77
N LYS A 21 -19.99 -35.23 -35.72
CA LYS A 21 -20.59 -34.06 -35.10
C LYS A 21 -20.48 -34.12 -33.59
N ASP A 22 -20.83 -35.21 -32.95
CA ASP A 22 -20.71 -35.40 -31.51
C ASP A 22 -19.29 -35.20 -31.01
N LYS A 23 -18.27 -35.74 -31.73
CA LYS A 23 -16.86 -35.50 -31.38
C LYS A 23 -16.40 -34.03 -31.55
N LYS A 24 -17.00 -33.31 -32.48
CA LYS A 24 -16.71 -31.87 -32.64
C LYS A 24 -17.35 -31.06 -31.53
N ASP A 25 -18.59 -31.41 -31.17
CA ASP A 25 -19.32 -30.73 -30.14
C ASP A 25 -18.65 -30.96 -28.75
N GLU A 26 -18.20 -32.17 -28.42
CA GLU A 26 -17.38 -32.48 -27.25
C GLU A 26 -16.07 -31.63 -27.20
N LYS A 27 -15.41 -31.51 -28.36
CA LYS A 27 -14.17 -30.75 -28.42
C LYS A 27 -14.39 -29.23 -28.30
N ILE A 28 -15.52 -28.71 -28.78
CA ILE A 28 -15.93 -27.32 -28.60
C ILE A 28 -16.24 -27.05 -27.14
N GLU A 29 -16.94 -27.96 -26.47
CA GLU A 29 -17.24 -27.86 -25.04
C GLU A 29 -15.96 -27.86 -24.21
N GLU A 30 -15.04 -28.79 -24.44
CA GLU A 30 -13.74 -28.86 -23.78
C GLU A 30 -12.94 -27.56 -23.95
N LEU A 31 -12.90 -27.05 -25.21
CA LEU A 31 -12.17 -25.81 -25.51
C LEU A 31 -12.83 -24.57 -24.87
N THR A 32 -14.16 -24.56 -24.80
CA THR A 32 -14.92 -23.48 -24.17
C THR A 32 -14.69 -23.48 -22.67
N ASP A 33 -14.72 -24.64 -22.01
CA ASP A 33 -14.41 -24.76 -20.60
C ASP A 33 -12.97 -24.33 -20.28
N ARG A 34 -12.03 -24.76 -21.12
CA ARG A 34 -10.62 -24.37 -21.00
C ARG A 34 -10.45 -22.86 -21.17
N LEU A 35 -11.12 -22.27 -22.15
CA LEU A 35 -11.10 -20.81 -22.38
C LEU A 35 -11.69 -20.05 -21.19
N THR A 36 -12.84 -20.50 -20.69
CA THR A 36 -13.51 -19.87 -19.55
C THR A 36 -12.62 -19.90 -18.30
N ARG A 37 -11.97 -21.04 -18.04
CA ARG A 37 -11.01 -21.17 -16.94
C ARG A 37 -9.83 -20.25 -17.11
N GLN A 38 -9.25 -20.19 -18.31
CA GLN A 38 -8.10 -19.34 -18.61
C GLN A 38 -8.45 -17.85 -18.51
N MET A 39 -9.66 -17.45 -18.90
CA MET A 39 -10.14 -16.08 -18.71
C MET A 39 -10.25 -15.72 -17.23
N ALA A 40 -10.80 -16.62 -16.41
CA ALA A 40 -10.90 -16.39 -14.97
C ALA A 40 -9.50 -16.29 -14.30
N GLU A 41 -8.57 -17.14 -14.70
CA GLU A 41 -7.17 -17.10 -14.23
C GLU A 41 -6.48 -15.79 -14.64
N PHE A 42 -6.71 -15.34 -15.88
CA PHE A 42 -6.16 -14.08 -16.37
C PHE A 42 -6.73 -12.86 -15.64
N ASP A 43 -8.03 -12.84 -15.35
CA ASP A 43 -8.65 -11.77 -14.58
C ASP A 43 -8.11 -11.72 -13.15
N ASN A 44 -7.92 -12.87 -12.51
CA ASN A 44 -7.31 -12.95 -11.19
C ASN A 44 -5.84 -12.47 -11.21
N PHE A 45 -5.09 -12.89 -12.22
CA PHE A 45 -3.71 -12.44 -12.43
C PHE A 45 -3.63 -10.93 -12.61
N ARG A 46 -4.50 -10.34 -13.45
CA ARG A 46 -4.55 -8.90 -13.69
C ARG A 46 -4.82 -8.13 -12.40
N LYS A 47 -5.85 -8.53 -11.64
CA LYS A 47 -6.18 -7.89 -10.35
C LYS A 47 -5.02 -7.96 -9.35
N ARG A 48 -4.34 -9.11 -9.28
CA ARG A 48 -3.18 -9.28 -8.42
C ARG A 48 -2.02 -8.38 -8.86
N THR A 49 -1.71 -8.34 -10.15
CA THR A 49 -0.61 -7.52 -10.70
C THR A 49 -0.87 -6.03 -10.50
N GLU A 50 -2.11 -5.55 -10.66
CA GLU A 50 -2.47 -4.16 -10.39
C GLU A 50 -2.25 -3.81 -8.90
N LYS A 51 -2.63 -4.70 -8.00
CA LYS A 51 -2.38 -4.53 -6.56
C LYS A 51 -0.88 -4.54 -6.22
N GLU A 52 -0.12 -5.45 -6.81
CA GLU A 52 1.33 -5.54 -6.64
C GLU A 52 2.04 -4.26 -7.14
N LYS A 53 1.65 -3.73 -8.31
CA LYS A 53 2.17 -2.46 -8.84
C LYS A 53 1.88 -1.28 -7.89
N ALA A 54 0.66 -1.18 -7.38
CA ALA A 54 0.29 -0.14 -6.43
C ALA A 54 1.12 -0.23 -5.13
N ASN A 55 1.34 -1.44 -4.63
CA ASN A 55 2.17 -1.68 -3.46
C ASN A 55 3.64 -1.33 -3.71
N MET A 56 4.20 -1.71 -4.86
CA MET A 56 5.58 -1.36 -5.23
C MET A 56 5.78 0.15 -5.31
N TYR A 57 4.80 0.88 -5.87
CA TYR A 57 4.84 2.34 -5.91
C TYR A 57 4.82 2.95 -4.50
N ALA A 58 3.96 2.42 -3.62
CA ALA A 58 3.87 2.89 -2.24
C ALA A 58 5.17 2.61 -1.45
N ILE A 59 5.81 1.45 -1.66
CA ILE A 59 7.10 1.11 -1.04
C ILE A 59 8.20 2.05 -1.52
N GLY A 60 8.31 2.30 -2.83
CA GLY A 60 9.30 3.22 -3.37
C GLY A 60 9.12 4.66 -2.88
N ALA A 61 7.88 5.14 -2.77
CA ALA A 61 7.58 6.45 -2.20
C ALA A 61 7.98 6.51 -0.72
N LYS A 62 7.68 5.45 0.06
CA LYS A 62 8.08 5.35 1.46
C LYS A 62 9.59 5.45 1.66
N ASP A 63 10.38 4.75 0.86
CA ASP A 63 11.85 4.79 0.91
C ASP A 63 12.40 6.20 0.65
N ILE A 64 11.80 6.92 -0.30
CA ILE A 64 12.19 8.30 -0.60
C ILE A 64 11.84 9.22 0.57
N ILE A 65 10.61 9.11 1.09
CA ILE A 65 10.15 9.92 2.23
C ILE A 65 11.08 9.70 3.43
N GLU A 66 11.39 8.45 3.78
CA GLU A 66 12.27 8.13 4.90
C GLU A 66 13.65 8.82 4.78
N LYS A 67 14.21 8.88 3.58
CA LYS A 67 15.48 9.57 3.31
C LYS A 67 15.40 11.09 3.37
N ILE A 68 14.22 11.66 3.19
CA ILE A 68 13.98 13.10 3.24
C ILE A 68 13.70 13.57 4.68
N LEU A 69 13.11 12.73 5.53
CA LEU A 69 12.77 13.09 6.91
C LEU A 69 13.93 13.69 7.73
N PRO A 70 15.19 13.24 7.62
CA PRO A 70 16.31 13.89 8.32
C PRO A 70 16.53 15.33 7.94
N VAL A 71 16.10 15.74 6.73
CA VAL A 71 16.16 17.15 6.31
C VAL A 71 15.10 17.95 7.07
N VAL A 72 13.87 17.40 7.19
CA VAL A 72 12.79 17.99 8.00
C VAL A 72 13.23 18.18 9.45
N ASP A 73 13.82 17.13 10.05
CA ASP A 73 14.33 17.16 11.43
C ASP A 73 15.41 18.24 11.61
N SER A 74 16.26 18.42 10.61
CA SER A 74 17.31 19.44 10.62
C SER A 74 16.74 20.87 10.57
N PHE A 75 15.68 21.09 9.78
CA PHE A 75 14.94 22.34 9.76
C PHE A 75 14.29 22.63 11.12
N GLU A 76 13.61 21.65 11.70
CA GLU A 76 12.96 21.78 13.02
C GLU A 76 13.99 22.16 14.10
N ARG A 77 15.09 21.42 14.14
CA ARG A 77 16.17 21.67 15.10
C ARG A 77 16.80 23.04 14.89
N GLY A 78 17.04 23.45 13.64
CA GLY A 78 17.59 24.77 13.34
C GLY A 78 16.64 25.89 13.72
N LEU A 79 15.36 25.77 13.41
CA LEU A 79 14.36 26.77 13.78
C LEU A 79 14.14 26.87 15.30
N ALA A 80 14.23 25.74 16.03
CA ALA A 80 14.13 25.71 17.49
C ALA A 80 15.26 26.45 18.24
N THR A 81 16.38 26.72 17.56
CA THR A 81 17.50 27.51 18.16
C THR A 81 17.31 29.00 18.09
N VAL A 82 16.31 29.48 17.34
CA VAL A 82 16.05 30.93 17.18
C VAL A 82 14.97 31.35 18.18
N GLU A 83 15.29 32.25 19.10
CA GLU A 83 14.34 32.68 20.15
C GLU A 83 13.15 33.46 19.57
N ASN A 84 13.41 34.35 18.59
CA ASN A 84 12.38 35.17 17.94
C ASN A 84 12.46 35.06 16.41
N PRO A 85 11.91 33.98 15.79
CA PRO A 85 12.00 33.76 14.36
C PRO A 85 11.37 34.87 13.51
N GLU A 86 10.39 35.59 14.06
CA GLU A 86 9.69 36.68 13.35
C GLU A 86 10.51 37.98 13.25
N GLU A 87 11.48 38.18 14.15
CA GLU A 87 12.37 39.34 14.17
C GLU A 87 13.61 39.13 13.30
N ASP A 88 13.97 37.88 12.98
CA ASP A 88 15.08 37.54 12.08
C ASP A 88 14.55 37.20 10.67
N PRO A 89 14.80 38.06 9.67
CA PRO A 89 14.33 37.86 8.30
C PRO A 89 14.81 36.54 7.69
N PHE A 90 15.97 36.02 8.10
CA PHE A 90 16.48 34.72 7.63
C PHE A 90 15.69 33.59 8.25
N ALA A 91 15.46 33.59 9.56
CA ALA A 91 14.71 32.60 10.25
C ALA A 91 13.23 32.56 9.79
N ASP A 92 12.61 33.72 9.56
CA ASP A 92 11.27 33.82 8.98
C ASP A 92 11.20 33.20 7.57
N GLY A 93 12.21 33.52 6.73
CA GLY A 93 12.34 32.90 5.41
C GLY A 93 12.45 31.35 5.49
N MET A 94 13.28 30.83 6.37
CA MET A 94 13.46 29.42 6.57
C MET A 94 12.20 28.74 7.13
N ASN A 95 11.45 29.39 8.03
CA ASN A 95 10.18 28.92 8.54
C ASN A 95 9.12 28.82 7.43
N LYS A 96 9.08 29.75 6.50
CA LYS A 96 8.20 29.68 5.33
C LYS A 96 8.55 28.51 4.42
N VAL A 97 9.84 28.26 4.17
CA VAL A 97 10.31 27.10 3.40
C VAL A 97 9.92 25.80 4.11
N TYR A 98 10.12 25.71 5.42
CA TYR A 98 9.74 24.54 6.21
C TYR A 98 8.22 24.28 6.14
N LYS A 99 7.39 25.31 6.32
CA LYS A 99 5.94 25.21 6.19
C LYS A 99 5.50 24.74 4.80
N GLN A 100 6.09 25.30 3.76
CA GLN A 100 5.80 24.89 2.37
C GLN A 100 6.17 23.41 2.15
N PHE A 101 7.30 22.99 2.69
CA PHE A 101 7.77 21.61 2.55
C PHE A 101 6.88 20.62 3.29
N THR A 102 6.51 20.91 4.54
CA THR A 102 5.60 20.07 5.33
C THR A 102 4.21 20.01 4.72
N THR A 103 3.69 21.13 4.18
CA THR A 103 2.42 21.15 3.43
C THR A 103 2.48 20.24 2.20
N ALA A 104 3.58 20.29 1.44
CA ALA A 104 3.75 19.43 0.27
C ALA A 104 3.80 17.94 0.65
N LEU A 105 4.41 17.60 1.78
CA LEU A 105 4.39 16.22 2.30
C LEU A 105 2.99 15.78 2.70
N ASP A 106 2.21 16.66 3.34
CA ASP A 106 0.82 16.40 3.74
C ASP A 106 -0.08 16.17 2.51
N GLU A 107 0.05 17.00 1.47
CA GLU A 107 -0.64 16.82 0.19
C GLU A 107 -0.31 15.49 -0.50
N LEU A 108 0.89 14.98 -0.31
CA LEU A 108 1.29 13.64 -0.79
C LEU A 108 0.71 12.50 0.05
N GLY A 109 0.11 12.81 1.20
CA GLY A 109 -0.46 11.84 2.14
C GLY A 109 0.53 11.34 3.19
N VAL A 110 1.55 12.15 3.49
CA VAL A 110 2.46 11.94 4.63
C VAL A 110 1.90 12.69 5.83
N THR A 111 1.61 11.98 6.91
CA THR A 111 1.05 12.56 8.14
C THR A 111 1.99 12.35 9.33
N VAL A 112 2.04 13.31 10.22
CA VAL A 112 2.80 13.21 11.48
C VAL A 112 2.07 12.28 12.44
N ILE A 113 2.80 11.45 13.18
CA ILE A 113 2.27 10.67 14.29
C ILE A 113 2.20 11.58 15.51
N GLU A 114 1.01 11.86 15.99
CA GLU A 114 0.82 12.62 17.22
C GLU A 114 1.08 11.70 18.43
N ALA A 115 2.22 11.84 19.07
CA ALA A 115 2.64 10.96 20.14
C ALA A 115 2.43 11.57 21.54
N VAL A 116 2.82 12.84 21.75
CA VAL A 116 2.83 13.46 23.08
C VAL A 116 1.43 13.53 23.70
N GLY A 117 1.32 13.09 24.95
CA GLY A 117 0.06 13.05 25.70
C GLY A 117 -0.86 11.87 25.33
N LYS A 118 -0.42 10.97 24.44
CA LYS A 118 -1.16 9.77 24.09
C LYS A 118 -0.55 8.53 24.74
N GLU A 119 -1.34 7.47 24.80
CA GLU A 119 -0.88 6.16 25.25
C GLU A 119 0.17 5.61 24.27
N PHE A 120 1.21 4.97 24.81
CA PHE A 120 2.26 4.36 24.02
C PHE A 120 1.72 3.20 23.18
N ASP A 121 1.89 3.28 21.87
CA ASP A 121 1.56 2.21 20.93
C ASP A 121 2.85 1.71 20.25
N PRO A 122 3.26 0.45 20.47
CA PRO A 122 4.46 -0.12 19.83
C PRO A 122 4.45 -0.13 18.30
N ASN A 123 3.27 -0.04 17.68
CA ASN A 123 3.14 0.03 16.22
C ASN A 123 3.47 1.42 15.65
N LEU A 124 3.38 2.46 16.48
CA LEU A 124 3.57 3.86 16.08
C LEU A 124 4.81 4.48 16.72
N HIS A 125 5.14 4.06 17.92
CA HIS A 125 6.13 4.67 18.79
C HIS A 125 7.30 3.73 19.10
N ASN A 126 8.48 4.30 19.28
CA ASN A 126 9.67 3.64 19.79
C ASN A 126 10.09 4.31 21.11
N ALA A 127 9.87 3.65 22.23
CA ALA A 127 10.27 4.14 23.53
C ALA A 127 11.79 4.02 23.71
N VAL A 128 12.48 5.14 23.74
CA VAL A 128 13.94 5.21 23.93
C VAL A 128 14.32 5.54 25.37
N MET A 129 13.37 6.07 26.14
CA MET A 129 13.57 6.45 27.55
C MET A 129 12.28 6.26 28.33
N HIS A 130 12.43 5.89 29.60
CA HIS A 130 11.35 5.83 30.58
C HIS A 130 11.62 6.83 31.72
N VAL A 131 10.56 7.36 32.28
CA VAL A 131 10.62 8.26 33.43
C VAL A 131 9.49 7.90 34.39
N GLU A 132 9.77 8.02 35.70
CA GLU A 132 8.74 7.95 36.74
C GLU A 132 8.08 9.34 36.80
N ASP A 133 6.81 9.42 36.41
CA ASP A 133 6.01 10.64 36.42
C ASP A 133 4.59 10.31 36.85
N GLU A 134 4.32 10.56 38.12
CA GLU A 134 3.00 10.29 38.75
C GLU A 134 1.88 11.18 38.16
N GLU A 135 2.21 12.34 37.58
CA GLU A 135 1.22 13.27 36.99
C GLU A 135 0.77 12.84 35.60
N ALA A 136 1.66 12.22 34.84
CA ALA A 136 1.37 11.83 33.46
C ALA A 136 0.55 10.54 33.32
N GLY A 137 0.58 9.66 34.33
CA GLY A 137 -0.05 8.34 34.28
C GLY A 137 0.81 7.26 33.57
N GLU A 138 0.46 5.99 33.79
CA GLU A 138 1.18 4.85 33.25
C GLU A 138 1.06 4.77 31.72
N ASN A 139 2.17 4.45 31.05
CA ASN A 139 2.26 4.26 29.61
C ASN A 139 1.91 5.49 28.74
N ILE A 140 1.98 6.68 29.29
CA ILE A 140 1.73 7.92 28.53
C ILE A 140 3.06 8.46 27.97
N VAL A 141 3.01 8.91 26.71
CA VAL A 141 4.14 9.59 26.07
C VAL A 141 4.25 11.00 26.63
N VAL A 142 5.33 11.29 27.35
CA VAL A 142 5.58 12.61 27.97
C VAL A 142 6.40 13.53 27.08
N GLU A 143 7.26 12.98 26.25
CA GLU A 143 8.14 13.75 25.36
C GLU A 143 8.41 13.00 24.06
N GLU A 144 8.53 13.73 22.96
CA GLU A 144 8.89 13.21 21.67
C GLU A 144 10.23 13.81 21.22
N PHE A 145 11.26 12.97 21.09
CA PHE A 145 12.61 13.40 20.67
C PHE A 145 12.73 13.48 19.16
N LEU A 146 11.97 12.65 18.44
CA LEU A 146 11.98 12.58 16.98
C LEU A 146 10.58 12.26 16.49
N LYS A 147 10.06 13.10 15.62
CA LYS A 147 8.72 12.92 15.07
C LYS A 147 8.61 11.68 14.19
N GLY A 148 7.57 10.92 14.42
CA GLY A 148 7.18 9.82 13.56
C GLY A 148 6.30 10.29 12.40
N TYR A 149 6.34 9.53 11.32
CA TYR A 149 5.56 9.82 10.12
C TYR A 149 4.91 8.58 9.53
N MET A 150 3.71 8.76 8.99
CA MET A 150 2.98 7.74 8.24
C MET A 150 2.79 8.18 6.80
N TYR A 151 2.76 7.23 5.89
CA TYR A 151 2.39 7.43 4.49
C TYR A 151 1.24 6.51 4.11
N LYS A 152 0.09 7.08 3.75
CA LYS A 152 -1.11 6.31 3.36
C LYS A 152 -1.47 5.18 4.33
N GLY A 153 -1.40 5.45 5.63
CA GLY A 153 -1.72 4.49 6.69
C GLY A 153 -0.62 3.49 7.04
N SER A 154 0.56 3.56 6.41
CA SER A 154 1.73 2.76 6.76
C SER A 154 2.77 3.62 7.46
N VAL A 155 3.35 3.12 8.55
CA VAL A 155 4.42 3.82 9.26
C VAL A 155 5.67 3.87 8.39
N VAL A 156 6.18 5.08 8.16
CA VAL A 156 7.47 5.33 7.50
C VAL A 156 8.58 5.32 8.54
N ARG A 157 8.38 6.04 9.63
CA ARG A 157 9.31 6.15 10.76
C ARG A 157 8.49 6.28 12.04
N HIS A 158 8.84 5.48 13.05
CA HIS A 158 8.22 5.55 14.37
C HIS A 158 8.67 6.83 15.10
N SER A 159 7.78 7.41 15.92
CA SER A 159 8.17 8.49 16.83
C SER A 159 9.10 7.95 17.90
N MET A 160 10.22 8.62 18.14
CA MET A 160 11.10 8.29 19.26
C MET A 160 10.64 9.06 20.49
N VAL A 161 10.19 8.31 21.51
CA VAL A 161 9.45 8.89 22.61
C VAL A 161 10.03 8.51 23.97
N LYS A 162 9.69 9.34 24.96
CA LYS A 162 9.88 9.07 26.38
C LYS A 162 8.51 8.76 26.99
N VAL A 163 8.42 7.70 27.74
CA VAL A 163 7.17 7.15 28.29
C VAL A 163 7.23 7.22 29.81
N ALA A 164 6.12 7.65 30.42
CA ALA A 164 5.91 7.55 31.86
C ALA A 164 5.58 6.11 32.26
N ASN A 165 6.16 5.67 33.38
CA ASN A 165 5.87 4.37 34.01
C ASN A 165 5.00 4.55 35.25
#